data_46858d7f6aa8ee9f6f9ef7598cbb1554
#
_entry.id   46858d7f6aa8ee9f6f9ef7598cbb1554
#
_cell.length_a   1.000
_cell.length_b   1.000
_cell.length_c   1.000
_cell.angle_alpha   90.00
_cell.angle_beta   90.00
_cell.angle_gamma   90.00
#
_symmetry.space_group_name_H-M   'P 1'
#
loop_
_entity.id
_entity.type
_entity.pdbx_description
1 polymer ?
#
loop_
_entity_poly.entity_id
_entity_poly.type
_entity_poly.pdbx_seq_one_letter_code
_entity_poly.pdbx_strand_id
1 'polypeptide(L)'
;MNDRVFLITGASSGIGAATARAAHRENYKLVLAARSGDRLEALAREFGPESVLAVTCDVTSMDDQRAMVEQALERFGRLDVVFANAGRGGSPGGFSEADHESWRHLLMTNVYGVGLTIQATLPALRKKRGHILLTGSAAGRTTIPGSMYSASKWAVSGIGYNLREELRGSGIRVTLIEPGMVDTAFFDQSPEYALEDRDIANAVMYAVSQPPHVDVNEMLVRPTPPLE
;
A
#
# COMPACT_ATOMS: atom_id res chain seq x y z
N MET A 1 -12.20 -22.82 1.81
CA MET A 1 -11.39 -21.91 0.98
C MET A 1 -11.55 -20.50 1.53
N ASN A 2 -10.52 -19.68 1.45
CA ASN A 2 -10.62 -18.28 1.85
C ASN A 2 -11.22 -17.48 0.69
N ASP A 3 -12.48 -17.04 0.81
CA ASP A 3 -13.15 -16.24 -0.24
C ASP A 3 -12.94 -14.74 -0.05
N ARG A 4 -12.00 -14.34 0.82
CA ARG A 4 -11.70 -12.93 1.10
C ARG A 4 -10.97 -12.28 -0.06
N VAL A 5 -11.34 -11.05 -0.36
CA VAL A 5 -10.78 -10.26 -1.46
C VAL A 5 -9.80 -9.23 -0.91
N PHE A 6 -8.59 -9.22 -1.46
CA PHE A 6 -7.50 -8.32 -1.10
C PHE A 6 -7.14 -7.41 -2.28
N LEU A 7 -7.40 -6.12 -2.15
CA LEU A 7 -7.04 -5.11 -3.13
C LEU A 7 -5.69 -4.48 -2.76
N ILE A 8 -4.78 -4.41 -3.72
CA ILE A 8 -3.42 -3.86 -3.54
C ILE A 8 -3.16 -2.81 -4.63
N THR A 9 -2.93 -1.55 -4.24
CA THR A 9 -2.44 -0.52 -5.16
C THR A 9 -0.92 -0.53 -5.25
N GLY A 10 -0.36 -0.12 -6.39
CA GLY A 10 1.07 -0.23 -6.64
C GLY A 10 1.56 -1.69 -6.70
N ALA A 11 0.68 -2.61 -7.17
CA ALA A 11 0.92 -4.04 -7.14
C ALA A 11 1.91 -4.55 -8.20
N SER A 12 2.33 -3.72 -9.15
CA SER A 12 3.14 -4.15 -10.30
C SER A 12 4.61 -4.43 -9.99
N SER A 13 5.10 -4.12 -8.78
CA SER A 13 6.50 -4.33 -8.38
C SER A 13 6.70 -4.26 -6.87
N GLY A 14 7.89 -4.63 -6.39
CA GLY A 14 8.36 -4.47 -5.02
C GLY A 14 7.37 -4.99 -3.97
N ILE A 15 7.17 -4.24 -2.90
CA ILE A 15 6.32 -4.60 -1.77
C ILE A 15 4.91 -5.03 -2.21
N GLY A 16 4.30 -4.32 -3.17
CA GLY A 16 2.96 -4.65 -3.65
C GLY A 16 2.90 -6.02 -4.33
N ALA A 17 3.85 -6.32 -5.21
CA ALA A 17 3.93 -7.62 -5.89
C ALA A 17 4.27 -8.76 -4.92
N ALA A 18 5.20 -8.52 -3.97
CA ALA A 18 5.53 -9.50 -2.94
C ALA A 18 4.32 -9.79 -2.02
N THR A 19 3.56 -8.74 -1.66
CA THR A 19 2.31 -8.89 -0.88
C THR A 19 1.26 -9.69 -1.66
N ALA A 20 1.11 -9.43 -2.96
CA ALA A 20 0.19 -10.18 -3.82
C ALA A 20 0.53 -11.67 -3.81
N ARG A 21 1.81 -12.04 -3.97
CA ARG A 21 2.27 -13.43 -3.90
C ARG A 21 2.01 -14.05 -2.52
N ALA A 22 2.25 -13.31 -1.44
CA ALA A 22 2.01 -13.78 -0.08
C ALA A 22 0.50 -14.02 0.16
N ALA A 23 -0.35 -13.07 -0.22
CA ALA A 23 -1.80 -13.18 -0.08
C ALA A 23 -2.38 -14.31 -0.95
N HIS A 24 -1.85 -14.53 -2.16
CA HIS A 24 -2.27 -15.65 -3.01
C HIS A 24 -1.98 -17.01 -2.34
N ARG A 25 -0.81 -17.18 -1.70
CA ARG A 25 -0.49 -18.42 -0.94
C ARG A 25 -1.47 -18.70 0.20
N GLU A 26 -2.07 -17.64 0.77
CA GLU A 26 -3.11 -17.72 1.79
C GLU A 26 -4.55 -17.79 1.20
N ASN A 27 -4.64 -18.09 -0.11
CA ASN A 27 -5.88 -18.26 -0.86
C ASN A 27 -6.80 -17.02 -0.89
N TYR A 28 -6.25 -15.80 -0.82
CA TYR A 28 -7.02 -14.59 -1.11
C TYR A 28 -7.33 -14.49 -2.61
N LYS A 29 -8.52 -13.98 -2.93
CA LYS A 29 -8.80 -13.41 -4.25
C LYS A 29 -8.14 -12.03 -4.31
N LEU A 30 -7.50 -11.71 -5.42
CA LEU A 30 -6.65 -10.52 -5.55
C LEU A 30 -7.23 -9.50 -6.53
N VAL A 31 -7.22 -8.24 -6.15
CA VAL A 31 -7.39 -7.11 -7.06
C VAL A 31 -6.06 -6.35 -7.07
N LEU A 32 -5.37 -6.42 -8.20
CA LEU A 32 -4.05 -5.82 -8.39
C LEU A 32 -4.18 -4.55 -9.21
N ALA A 33 -3.81 -3.42 -8.64
CA ALA A 33 -3.94 -2.12 -9.29
C ALA A 33 -2.60 -1.41 -9.43
N ALA A 34 -2.31 -0.94 -10.63
CA ALA A 34 -1.17 -0.06 -10.94
C ALA A 34 -1.34 0.58 -12.31
N ARG A 35 -0.51 1.57 -12.65
CA ARG A 35 -0.50 2.20 -13.96
C ARG A 35 0.09 1.31 -15.06
N SER A 36 1.00 0.39 -14.71
CA SER A 36 1.69 -0.48 -15.68
C SER A 36 0.87 -1.76 -15.92
N GLY A 37 -0.07 -1.72 -16.86
CA GLY A 37 -0.93 -2.85 -17.21
C GLY A 37 -0.16 -4.12 -17.56
N ASP A 38 0.84 -4.02 -18.42
CA ASP A 38 1.66 -5.17 -18.86
C ASP A 38 2.32 -5.91 -17.68
N ARG A 39 2.84 -5.16 -16.69
CA ARG A 39 3.44 -5.75 -15.49
C ARG A 39 2.40 -6.39 -14.57
N LEU A 40 1.22 -5.80 -14.46
CA LEU A 40 0.10 -6.38 -13.71
C LEU A 40 -0.37 -7.67 -14.35
N GLU A 41 -0.52 -7.70 -15.66
CA GLU A 41 -0.93 -8.90 -16.40
C GLU A 41 0.12 -10.02 -16.28
N ALA A 42 1.42 -9.67 -16.33
CA ALA A 42 2.49 -10.62 -16.10
C ALA A 42 2.39 -11.26 -14.71
N LEU A 43 2.17 -10.45 -13.66
CA LEU A 43 1.98 -10.94 -12.30
C LEU A 43 0.68 -11.75 -12.16
N ALA A 44 -0.40 -11.30 -12.80
CA ALA A 44 -1.68 -11.99 -12.75
C ALA A 44 -1.63 -13.41 -13.35
N ARG A 45 -0.81 -13.60 -14.39
CA ARG A 45 -0.60 -14.93 -14.98
C ARG A 45 0.02 -15.95 -14.02
N GLU A 46 0.76 -15.48 -12.98
CA GLU A 46 1.31 -16.36 -11.95
C GLU A 46 0.22 -17.01 -11.09
N PHE A 47 -0.96 -16.37 -10.96
CA PHE A 47 -2.00 -16.75 -9.99
C PHE A 47 -3.21 -17.46 -10.60
N GLY A 48 -3.37 -17.35 -11.90
CA GLY A 48 -4.52 -17.89 -12.63
C GLY A 48 -5.77 -16.97 -12.59
N PRO A 49 -6.59 -16.99 -13.65
CA PRO A 49 -7.65 -16.00 -13.88
C PRO A 49 -8.77 -16.02 -12.85
N GLU A 50 -9.01 -17.18 -12.20
CA GLU A 50 -10.07 -17.31 -11.20
C GLU A 50 -9.74 -16.64 -9.85
N SER A 51 -8.45 -16.34 -9.62
CA SER A 51 -7.96 -15.83 -8.35
C SER A 51 -7.58 -14.37 -8.38
N VAL A 52 -7.46 -13.76 -9.57
CA VAL A 52 -6.93 -12.41 -9.72
C VAL A 52 -7.70 -11.57 -10.73
N LEU A 53 -7.83 -10.30 -10.42
CA LEU A 53 -8.28 -9.23 -11.29
C LEU A 53 -7.16 -8.19 -11.38
N ALA A 54 -6.61 -7.96 -12.57
CA ALA A 54 -5.65 -6.90 -12.84
C ALA A 54 -6.39 -5.66 -13.36
N VAL A 55 -6.14 -4.50 -12.75
CA VAL A 55 -6.82 -3.24 -13.11
C VAL A 55 -5.77 -2.14 -13.33
N THR A 56 -5.74 -1.58 -14.52
CA THR A 56 -4.96 -0.35 -14.76
C THR A 56 -5.62 0.80 -14.02
N CYS A 57 -4.89 1.43 -13.09
CA CYS A 57 -5.43 2.48 -12.24
C CYS A 57 -4.34 3.49 -11.90
N ASP A 58 -4.60 4.78 -12.17
CA ASP A 58 -3.85 5.87 -11.56
C ASP A 58 -4.53 6.24 -10.23
N VAL A 59 -3.82 6.03 -9.12
CA VAL A 59 -4.35 6.33 -7.78
C VAL A 59 -4.67 7.80 -7.56
N THR A 60 -4.20 8.68 -8.43
CA THR A 60 -4.51 10.13 -8.39
C THR A 60 -5.80 10.50 -9.13
N SER A 61 -6.44 9.54 -9.80
CA SER A 61 -7.73 9.67 -10.48
C SER A 61 -8.84 9.04 -9.66
N MET A 62 -9.82 9.83 -9.23
CA MET A 62 -10.98 9.29 -8.50
C MET A 62 -11.82 8.36 -9.39
N ASP A 63 -11.90 8.64 -10.68
CA ASP A 63 -12.69 7.82 -11.61
C ASP A 63 -12.03 6.44 -11.78
N ASP A 64 -10.71 6.36 -11.89
CA ASP A 64 -9.98 5.09 -11.92
C ASP A 64 -10.17 4.31 -10.61
N GLN A 65 -10.11 5.00 -9.47
CA GLN A 65 -10.32 4.39 -8.15
C GLN A 65 -11.73 3.80 -8.00
N ARG A 66 -12.74 4.52 -8.48
CA ARG A 66 -14.14 4.02 -8.49
C ARG A 66 -14.31 2.84 -9.42
N ALA A 67 -13.80 2.94 -10.64
CA ALA A 67 -13.85 1.85 -11.62
C ALA A 67 -13.14 0.58 -11.10
N MET A 68 -12.00 0.73 -10.42
CA MET A 68 -11.28 -0.37 -9.79
C MET A 68 -12.14 -1.08 -8.73
N VAL A 69 -12.82 -0.33 -7.87
CA VAL A 69 -13.67 -0.91 -6.82
C VAL A 69 -14.92 -1.55 -7.42
N GLU A 70 -15.53 -0.93 -8.44
CA GLU A 70 -16.68 -1.48 -9.15
C GLU A 70 -16.35 -2.82 -9.79
N GLN A 71 -15.27 -2.90 -10.56
CA GLN A 71 -14.78 -4.15 -11.16
C GLN A 71 -14.46 -5.23 -10.10
N ALA A 72 -13.89 -4.84 -8.96
CA ALA A 72 -13.63 -5.76 -7.87
C ALA A 72 -14.92 -6.36 -7.30
N LEU A 73 -15.96 -5.52 -7.12
CA LEU A 73 -17.26 -5.95 -6.61
C LEU A 73 -18.05 -6.75 -7.65
N GLU A 74 -17.99 -6.41 -8.93
CA GLU A 74 -18.57 -7.19 -10.02
C GLU A 74 -17.94 -8.59 -10.11
N ARG A 75 -16.63 -8.67 -10.02
CA ARG A 75 -15.87 -9.92 -10.17
C ARG A 75 -16.02 -10.85 -8.95
N PHE A 76 -15.95 -10.30 -7.74
CA PHE A 76 -15.82 -11.09 -6.50
C PHE A 76 -16.95 -10.85 -5.48
N GLY A 77 -17.83 -9.86 -5.69
CA GLY A 77 -18.97 -9.57 -4.81
C GLY A 77 -18.62 -8.99 -3.43
N ARG A 78 -17.32 -8.75 -3.15
CA ARG A 78 -16.86 -8.31 -1.83
C ARG A 78 -15.48 -7.64 -1.88
N LEU A 79 -15.16 -6.90 -0.82
CA LEU A 79 -13.83 -6.37 -0.56
C LEU A 79 -13.57 -6.44 0.95
N ASP A 80 -12.51 -7.13 1.35
CA ASP A 80 -12.21 -7.41 2.75
C ASP A 80 -10.95 -6.74 3.24
N VAL A 81 -9.93 -6.64 2.40
CA VAL A 81 -8.65 -6.04 2.72
C VAL A 81 -8.23 -5.09 1.62
N VAL A 82 -7.74 -3.92 2.00
CA VAL A 82 -7.16 -2.92 1.09
C VAL A 82 -5.76 -2.58 1.55
N PHE A 83 -4.79 -2.63 0.66
CA PHE A 83 -3.46 -2.12 0.89
C PHE A 83 -3.18 -0.94 -0.04
N ALA A 84 -3.34 0.26 0.50
CA ALA A 84 -2.97 1.52 -0.16
C ALA A 84 -1.45 1.65 -0.14
N ASN A 85 -0.81 0.97 -1.10
CA ASN A 85 0.64 0.83 -1.15
C ASN A 85 1.30 1.67 -2.26
N ALA A 86 0.56 2.09 -3.28
CA ALA A 86 1.12 2.92 -4.34
C ALA A 86 1.85 4.14 -3.78
N GLY A 87 3.08 4.34 -4.23
CA GLY A 87 3.92 5.45 -3.77
C GLY A 87 5.10 5.69 -4.69
N ARG A 88 5.77 6.82 -4.50
CA ARG A 88 6.99 7.19 -5.21
C ARG A 88 7.99 7.88 -4.29
N GLY A 89 9.27 7.80 -4.67
CA GLY A 89 10.38 8.44 -3.97
C GLY A 89 10.43 9.96 -4.15
N GLY A 90 11.28 10.58 -3.36
CA GLY A 90 11.64 11.99 -3.51
C GLY A 90 12.62 12.23 -4.65
N SER A 91 12.86 13.50 -4.95
CA SER A 91 13.89 13.97 -5.86
C SER A 91 15.07 14.56 -5.07
N PRO A 92 16.28 14.57 -5.65
CA PRO A 92 17.43 15.27 -5.06
C PRO A 92 17.23 16.79 -5.04
N GLY A 93 18.11 17.52 -4.36
CA GLY A 93 18.14 18.99 -4.34
C GLY A 93 17.55 19.65 -3.09
N GLY A 94 16.99 18.88 -2.16
CA GLY A 94 16.44 19.42 -0.91
C GLY A 94 15.28 20.40 -1.15
N PHE A 95 15.07 21.36 -0.24
CA PHE A 95 14.04 22.40 -0.39
C PHE A 95 14.47 23.57 -1.29
N SER A 96 15.76 23.73 -1.56
CA SER A 96 16.27 24.86 -2.33
C SER A 96 16.38 24.58 -3.84
N GLU A 97 16.66 23.35 -4.24
CA GLU A 97 17.04 23.04 -5.62
C GLU A 97 16.22 21.91 -6.26
N ALA A 98 15.38 21.20 -5.47
CA ALA A 98 14.58 20.12 -6.03
C ALA A 98 13.51 20.63 -7.00
N ASP A 99 13.24 19.85 -8.02
CA ASP A 99 12.17 20.13 -8.99
C ASP A 99 10.79 20.11 -8.30
N HIS A 100 10.08 21.24 -8.33
CA HIS A 100 8.78 21.41 -7.71
C HIS A 100 7.67 20.55 -8.37
N GLU A 101 7.79 20.24 -9.66
CA GLU A 101 6.85 19.32 -10.32
C GLU A 101 7.03 17.89 -9.82
N SER A 102 8.26 17.49 -9.50
CA SER A 102 8.50 16.21 -8.81
C SER A 102 7.82 16.18 -7.44
N TRP A 103 7.84 17.27 -6.68
CA TRP A 103 7.12 17.37 -5.41
C TRP A 103 5.61 17.27 -5.58
N ARG A 104 5.06 17.96 -6.60
CA ARG A 104 3.64 17.88 -6.92
C ARG A 104 3.22 16.42 -7.19
N HIS A 105 3.94 15.74 -8.06
CA HIS A 105 3.67 14.35 -8.39
C HIS A 105 3.82 13.43 -7.17
N LEU A 106 4.80 13.68 -6.32
CA LEU A 106 5.02 12.93 -5.09
C LEU A 106 3.85 13.08 -4.13
N LEU A 107 3.42 14.31 -3.85
CA LEU A 107 2.30 14.58 -2.95
C LEU A 107 0.98 14.06 -3.50
N MET A 108 0.76 14.20 -4.82
CA MET A 108 -0.42 13.64 -5.47
C MET A 108 -0.48 12.12 -5.33
N THR A 109 0.65 11.40 -5.50
CA THR A 109 0.66 9.95 -5.37
C THR A 109 0.59 9.52 -3.90
N ASN A 110 1.51 10.04 -3.06
CA ASN A 110 1.73 9.52 -1.71
C ASN A 110 0.69 9.97 -0.68
N VAL A 111 0.04 11.12 -0.90
CA VAL A 111 -0.92 11.71 0.04
C VAL A 111 -2.33 11.73 -0.54
N TYR A 112 -2.53 12.45 -1.64
CA TYR A 112 -3.85 12.59 -2.26
C TYR A 112 -4.37 11.23 -2.75
N GLY A 113 -3.55 10.45 -3.47
CA GLY A 113 -3.90 9.11 -3.95
C GLY A 113 -4.26 8.13 -2.83
N VAL A 114 -3.59 8.21 -1.67
CA VAL A 114 -3.96 7.44 -0.47
C VAL A 114 -5.35 7.86 0.01
N GLY A 115 -5.63 9.16 0.09
CA GLY A 115 -6.96 9.67 0.46
C GLY A 115 -8.06 9.19 -0.49
N LEU A 116 -7.81 9.22 -1.80
CA LEU A 116 -8.75 8.72 -2.81
C LEU A 116 -8.99 7.20 -2.67
N THR A 117 -7.91 6.41 -2.43
CA THR A 117 -8.05 4.96 -2.21
C THR A 117 -8.92 4.67 -0.99
N ILE A 118 -8.73 5.40 0.11
CA ILE A 118 -9.58 5.30 1.30
C ILE A 118 -11.02 5.60 0.93
N GLN A 119 -11.29 6.75 0.33
CA GLN A 119 -12.63 7.22 0.00
C GLN A 119 -13.37 6.24 -0.92
N ALA A 120 -12.71 5.71 -1.93
CA ALA A 120 -13.32 4.78 -2.89
C ALA A 120 -13.64 3.42 -2.26
N THR A 121 -12.79 2.92 -1.35
CA THR A 121 -12.88 1.54 -0.83
C THR A 121 -13.70 1.42 0.46
N LEU A 122 -13.80 2.48 1.28
CA LEU A 122 -14.51 2.46 2.56
C LEU A 122 -15.95 1.95 2.48
N PRO A 123 -16.79 2.32 1.49
CA PRO A 123 -18.15 1.80 1.41
C PRO A 123 -18.22 0.27 1.32
N ALA A 124 -17.29 -0.36 0.59
CA ALA A 124 -17.20 -1.80 0.48
C ALA A 124 -16.64 -2.46 1.75
N LEU A 125 -15.58 -1.86 2.34
CA LEU A 125 -14.99 -2.33 3.60
C LEU A 125 -15.98 -2.28 4.77
N ARG A 126 -16.85 -1.25 4.85
CA ARG A 126 -17.90 -1.15 5.88
C ARG A 126 -18.84 -2.35 5.86
N LYS A 127 -19.19 -2.86 4.69
CA LYS A 127 -20.08 -4.05 4.54
C LYS A 127 -19.47 -5.33 5.11
N LYS A 128 -18.14 -5.40 5.19
CA LYS A 128 -17.40 -6.60 5.63
C LYS A 128 -16.65 -6.43 6.96
N ARG A 129 -16.72 -5.24 7.57
CA ARG A 129 -15.87 -4.87 8.72
C ARG A 129 -14.41 -5.20 8.39
N GLY A 130 -13.96 -4.70 7.24
CA GLY A 130 -12.72 -5.09 6.62
C GLY A 130 -11.47 -4.52 7.29
N HIS A 131 -10.36 -4.52 6.55
CA HIS A 131 -9.08 -4.02 7.03
C HIS A 131 -8.44 -3.13 5.95
N ILE A 132 -8.02 -1.93 6.32
CA ILE A 132 -7.25 -1.06 5.44
C ILE A 132 -5.83 -0.89 5.98
N LEU A 133 -4.84 -1.10 5.10
CA LEU A 133 -3.43 -0.90 5.40
C LEU A 133 -2.89 0.23 4.54
N LEU A 134 -2.06 1.08 5.13
CA LEU A 134 -1.42 2.23 4.46
C LEU A 134 0.09 2.07 4.50
N THR A 135 0.77 2.28 3.39
CA THR A 135 2.24 2.27 3.35
C THR A 135 2.79 3.61 3.83
N GLY A 136 3.11 3.67 5.12
CA GLY A 136 3.92 4.71 5.74
C GLY A 136 5.41 4.59 5.34
N SER A 137 6.29 4.92 6.26
CA SER A 137 7.75 4.73 6.15
C SER A 137 8.43 5.06 7.49
N ALA A 138 9.60 4.52 7.76
CA ALA A 138 10.50 5.02 8.78
C ALA A 138 10.80 6.52 8.58
N ALA A 139 10.78 7.02 7.33
CA ALA A 139 10.90 8.42 7.00
C ALA A 139 9.74 9.29 7.49
N GLY A 140 8.58 8.70 7.82
CA GLY A 140 7.46 9.38 8.48
C GLY A 140 7.55 9.38 10.01
N ARG A 141 8.67 8.94 10.57
CA ARG A 141 8.94 8.85 12.02
C ARG A 141 10.22 9.57 12.42
N THR A 142 10.98 10.08 11.48
CA THR A 142 12.26 10.74 11.72
C THR A 142 12.40 11.97 10.84
N THR A 143 13.21 12.91 11.28
CA THR A 143 13.54 14.10 10.49
C THR A 143 14.59 13.75 9.45
N ILE A 144 14.29 14.02 8.19
CA ILE A 144 15.24 13.93 7.07
C ILE A 144 15.35 15.31 6.45
N PRO A 145 16.49 16.01 6.63
CA PRO A 145 16.67 17.37 6.13
C PRO A 145 16.38 17.48 4.62
N GLY A 146 15.59 18.47 4.22
CA GLY A 146 15.26 18.73 2.81
C GLY A 146 14.35 17.70 2.13
N SER A 147 13.74 16.78 2.87
CA SER A 147 12.99 15.68 2.27
C SER A 147 11.49 15.93 2.21
N MET A 148 10.97 16.29 1.03
CA MET A 148 9.52 16.30 0.76
C MET A 148 8.92 14.88 0.84
N TYR A 149 9.70 13.85 0.54
CA TYR A 149 9.27 12.46 0.74
C TYR A 149 8.97 12.17 2.21
N SER A 150 9.88 12.54 3.12
CA SER A 150 9.64 12.40 4.56
C SER A 150 8.37 13.13 4.98
N ALA A 151 8.18 14.38 4.55
CA ALA A 151 6.96 15.14 4.83
C ALA A 151 5.68 14.41 4.34
N SER A 152 5.73 13.82 3.13
CA SER A 152 4.60 13.04 2.61
C SER A 152 4.29 11.81 3.46
N LYS A 153 5.32 11.15 4.03
CA LYS A 153 5.13 9.98 4.88
C LYS A 153 4.64 10.33 6.29
N TRP A 154 5.02 11.50 6.82
CA TRP A 154 4.37 12.07 8.01
C TRP A 154 2.88 12.33 7.78
N ALA A 155 2.52 12.85 6.60
CA ALA A 155 1.11 13.05 6.23
C ALA A 155 0.35 11.71 6.19
N VAL A 156 0.94 10.63 5.66
CA VAL A 156 0.31 9.30 5.65
C VAL A 156 0.11 8.76 7.07
N SER A 157 1.07 8.95 7.98
CA SER A 157 0.91 8.59 9.40
C SER A 157 -0.26 9.36 10.02
N GLY A 158 -0.35 10.68 9.77
CA GLY A 158 -1.48 11.50 10.22
C GLY A 158 -2.84 11.03 9.64
N ILE A 159 -2.87 10.67 8.36
CA ILE A 159 -4.07 10.08 7.73
C ILE A 159 -4.47 8.79 8.44
N GLY A 160 -3.54 7.90 8.72
CA GLY A 160 -3.81 6.63 9.40
C GLY A 160 -4.39 6.81 10.80
N TYR A 161 -3.85 7.76 11.57
CA TYR A 161 -4.37 8.07 12.91
C TYR A 161 -5.79 8.63 12.85
N ASN A 162 -6.03 9.63 12.00
CA ASN A 162 -7.35 10.25 11.86
C ASN A 162 -8.39 9.24 11.34
N LEU A 163 -8.02 8.39 10.37
CA LEU A 163 -8.91 7.37 9.84
C LEU A 163 -9.30 6.34 10.91
N ARG A 164 -8.36 5.94 11.78
CA ARG A 164 -8.66 5.01 12.89
C ARG A 164 -9.68 5.61 13.86
N GLU A 165 -9.54 6.89 14.19
CA GLU A 165 -10.49 7.58 15.06
C GLU A 165 -11.87 7.75 14.39
N GLU A 166 -11.92 8.10 13.11
CA GLU A 166 -13.17 8.19 12.33
C GLU A 166 -13.91 6.84 12.27
N LEU A 167 -13.14 5.73 12.19
CA LEU A 167 -13.70 4.39 12.06
C LEU A 167 -13.92 3.69 13.41
N ARG A 168 -13.67 4.35 14.52
CA ARG A 168 -13.90 3.81 15.87
C ARG A 168 -15.31 3.22 15.99
N GLY A 169 -15.42 1.99 16.47
CA GLY A 169 -16.71 1.30 16.62
C GLY A 169 -17.30 0.71 15.34
N SER A 170 -16.71 0.93 14.16
CA SER A 170 -17.17 0.36 12.90
C SER A 170 -16.79 -1.10 12.70
N GLY A 171 -15.80 -1.59 13.44
CA GLY A 171 -15.19 -2.90 13.26
C GLY A 171 -14.18 -2.98 12.10
N ILE A 172 -13.90 -1.86 11.41
CA ILE A 172 -12.83 -1.77 10.41
C ILE A 172 -11.51 -1.53 11.13
N ARG A 173 -10.47 -2.29 10.76
CA ARG A 173 -9.11 -2.12 11.27
C ARG A 173 -8.30 -1.21 10.37
N VAL A 174 -7.36 -0.46 10.95
CA VAL A 174 -6.46 0.44 10.23
C VAL A 174 -5.02 0.19 10.66
N THR A 175 -4.17 -0.24 9.73
CA THR A 175 -2.75 -0.50 10.00
C THR A 175 -1.84 0.40 9.17
N LEU A 176 -0.88 1.04 9.81
CA LEU A 176 0.27 1.67 9.14
C LEU A 176 1.40 0.64 9.03
N ILE A 177 1.83 0.36 7.80
CA ILE A 177 3.04 -0.41 7.54
C ILE A 177 4.15 0.58 7.22
N GLU A 178 5.22 0.60 8.00
CA GLU A 178 6.25 1.64 7.97
C GLU A 178 7.64 1.03 7.70
N PRO A 179 7.95 0.75 6.43
CA PRO A 179 9.23 0.17 6.06
C PRO A 179 10.40 1.14 6.29
N GLY A 180 11.55 0.57 6.67
CA GLY A 180 12.85 1.19 6.46
C GLY A 180 13.28 1.12 5.00
N MET A 181 14.58 0.99 4.74
CA MET A 181 15.09 0.76 3.37
C MET A 181 14.73 -0.67 2.94
N VAL A 182 14.12 -0.78 1.75
CA VAL A 182 13.72 -2.05 1.14
C VAL A 182 14.31 -2.11 -0.26
N ASP A 183 15.03 -3.15 -0.60
CA ASP A 183 15.60 -3.34 -1.94
C ASP A 183 14.48 -3.60 -2.96
N THR A 184 14.14 -2.57 -3.69
CA THR A 184 13.10 -2.58 -4.73
C THR A 184 13.46 -1.57 -5.81
N ALA A 185 12.77 -1.60 -6.93
CA ALA A 185 12.87 -0.60 -8.00
C ALA A 185 12.48 0.84 -7.58
N PHE A 186 12.25 1.08 -6.29
CA PHE A 186 12.09 2.41 -5.69
C PHE A 186 13.41 3.18 -5.61
N PHE A 187 14.53 2.47 -5.58
CA PHE A 187 15.88 3.02 -5.58
C PHE A 187 16.56 2.72 -6.90
N ASP A 188 17.33 3.67 -7.43
CA ASP A 188 18.14 3.49 -8.65
C ASP A 188 19.27 2.48 -8.44
N GLN A 189 19.73 2.32 -7.19
CA GLN A 189 20.73 1.34 -6.77
C GLN A 189 20.25 0.65 -5.49
N SER A 190 20.46 -0.66 -5.40
CA SER A 190 20.13 -1.43 -4.20
C SER A 190 20.85 -0.85 -2.98
N PRO A 191 20.09 -0.44 -1.94
CA PRO A 191 20.70 0.07 -0.73
C PRO A 191 21.47 -1.03 -0.01
N GLU A 192 22.62 -0.70 0.54
CA GLU A 192 23.37 -1.59 1.41
C GLU A 192 22.56 -1.89 2.68
N TYR A 193 22.51 -3.15 3.11
CA TYR A 193 21.76 -3.61 4.28
C TYR A 193 20.24 -3.34 4.23
N ALA A 194 19.64 -3.40 3.05
CA ALA A 194 18.20 -3.23 2.90
C ALA A 194 17.42 -4.51 3.28
N LEU A 195 16.16 -4.32 3.66
CA LEU A 195 15.16 -5.39 3.71
C LEU A 195 14.86 -5.87 2.29
N GLU A 196 14.36 -7.08 2.18
CA GLU A 196 13.72 -7.56 0.97
C GLU A 196 12.23 -7.18 0.97
N ASP A 197 11.61 -7.09 -0.21
CA ASP A 197 10.19 -6.79 -0.35
C ASP A 197 9.29 -7.83 0.35
N ARG A 198 9.74 -9.09 0.41
CA ARG A 198 9.06 -10.18 1.13
C ARG A 198 9.01 -9.96 2.66
N ASP A 199 9.96 -9.24 3.24
CA ASP A 199 9.97 -8.96 4.68
C ASP A 199 8.80 -8.05 5.05
N ILE A 200 8.52 -7.07 4.18
CA ILE A 200 7.36 -6.19 4.34
C ILE A 200 6.06 -6.91 4.01
N ALA A 201 6.05 -7.76 2.98
CA ALA A 201 4.88 -8.60 2.69
C ALA A 201 4.51 -9.50 3.88
N ASN A 202 5.49 -10.07 4.59
CA ASN A 202 5.26 -10.85 5.79
C ASN A 202 4.65 -10.01 6.93
N ALA A 203 5.10 -8.76 7.12
CA ALA A 203 4.52 -7.83 8.08
C ALA A 203 3.05 -7.50 7.74
N VAL A 204 2.76 -7.24 6.46
CA VAL A 204 1.39 -7.03 5.97
C VAL A 204 0.52 -8.24 6.28
N MET A 205 0.98 -9.45 5.94
CA MET A 205 0.23 -10.68 6.17
C MET A 205 0.04 -10.97 7.65
N TYR A 206 1.03 -10.67 8.50
CA TYR A 206 0.87 -10.75 9.96
C TYR A 206 -0.29 -9.88 10.44
N ALA A 207 -0.34 -8.61 10.06
CA ALA A 207 -1.42 -7.70 10.47
C ALA A 207 -2.80 -8.18 9.97
N VAL A 208 -2.85 -8.66 8.72
CA VAL A 208 -4.08 -9.13 8.09
C VAL A 208 -4.61 -10.42 8.71
N SER A 209 -3.72 -11.33 9.14
CA SER A 209 -4.07 -12.63 9.73
C SER A 209 -4.62 -12.53 11.15
N GLN A 210 -4.46 -11.40 11.84
CA GLN A 210 -4.93 -11.26 13.20
C GLN A 210 -6.45 -11.40 13.31
N PRO A 211 -6.97 -11.96 14.42
CA PRO A 211 -8.41 -12.09 14.61
C PRO A 211 -9.10 -10.72 14.69
N PRO A 212 -10.41 -10.64 14.39
CA PRO A 212 -11.11 -9.36 14.22
C PRO A 212 -11.06 -8.40 15.43
N HIS A 213 -10.82 -8.89 16.62
CA HIS A 213 -10.72 -8.06 17.83
C HIS A 213 -9.29 -7.51 18.07
N VAL A 214 -8.32 -7.90 17.26
CA VAL A 214 -6.93 -7.42 17.31
C VAL A 214 -6.70 -6.42 16.19
N ASP A 215 -6.44 -5.19 16.54
CA ASP A 215 -6.09 -4.11 15.61
C ASP A 215 -4.60 -3.78 15.77
N VAL A 216 -3.79 -4.25 14.83
CA VAL A 216 -2.38 -3.89 14.74
C VAL A 216 -2.29 -2.49 14.16
N ASN A 217 -2.01 -1.49 14.98
CA ASN A 217 -2.09 -0.10 14.54
C ASN A 217 -0.91 0.34 13.68
N GLU A 218 0.30 -0.14 14.02
CA GLU A 218 1.54 0.27 13.36
C GLU A 218 2.56 -0.86 13.37
N MET A 219 3.31 -0.96 12.28
CA MET A 219 4.43 -1.89 12.15
C MET A 219 5.62 -1.17 11.51
N LEU A 220 6.56 -0.72 12.33
CA LEU A 220 7.84 -0.18 11.88
C LEU A 220 8.82 -1.34 11.71
N VAL A 221 9.22 -1.60 10.45
CA VAL A 221 10.13 -2.69 10.08
C VAL A 221 11.39 -2.09 9.47
N ARG A 222 12.55 -2.31 10.09
CA ARG A 222 13.83 -1.74 9.67
C ARG A 222 14.88 -2.83 9.50
N PRO A 223 15.85 -2.67 8.60
CA PRO A 223 16.98 -3.59 8.54
C PRO A 223 17.78 -3.53 9.84
N THR A 224 18.34 -4.65 10.24
CA THR A 224 19.30 -4.69 11.35
C THR A 224 20.61 -4.08 10.86
N PRO A 225 21.21 -3.10 11.57
CA PRO A 225 22.52 -2.59 11.22
C PRO A 225 23.56 -3.71 11.22
N PRO A 226 24.63 -3.59 10.39
CA PRO A 226 25.73 -4.55 10.45
C PRO A 226 26.37 -4.55 11.84
N LEU A 227 26.95 -5.68 12.20
CA LEU A 227 27.82 -5.77 13.37
C LEU A 227 29.08 -4.95 13.12
N GLU A 228 29.47 -4.11 14.08
CA GLU A 228 30.74 -3.35 14.04
C GLU A 228 31.95 -4.27 14.20
#